data_4223c296b301a613f62cc217a6a2eb6d
#
_entry.id   4223c296b301a613f62cc217a6a2eb6d
#
_cell.length_a   1.000
_cell.length_b   1.000
_cell.length_c   1.000
_cell.angle_alpha   90.00
_cell.angle_beta   90.00
_cell.angle_gamma   90.00
#
_symmetry.space_group_name_H-M   'P 1'
#
loop_
_entity.id
_entity.type
_entity.pdbx_description
1 polymer ?
#
loop_
_entity_poly.entity_id
_entity_poly.type
_entity_poly.pdbx_seq_one_letter_code
_entity_poly.pdbx_strand_id
1 'polypeptide(L)'
;MSFFKKLKDRMFRSSDKLGEGLDALIAAPDQTAAAPEKSGLLARLIPSAEAPRRVMDDAMLESLEEVLIAADMGVQTATRLAANIAEGRFGKRISTAELRSALADEITRIMTPVAKPLPLYPQKPQVVLVVGVNGSGKTTTIGKLASQFKAAGKSVVIAAGDTFRAAAV
;
A
#
# COMPACT_ATOMS: atom_id res chain seq x y z
N MET A 1 20.55 -7.56 17.55
CA MET A 1 19.80 -6.82 16.50
C MET A 1 18.36 -6.66 16.96
N SER A 2 17.86 -5.43 17.05
CA SER A 2 16.57 -5.09 17.68
C SER A 2 15.40 -5.74 16.92
N PHE A 3 14.48 -6.38 17.63
CA PHE A 3 13.20 -6.92 17.16
C PHE A 3 12.39 -5.88 16.35
N PHE A 4 12.44 -4.63 16.77
CA PHE A 4 11.83 -3.49 16.06
C PHE A 4 12.39 -3.27 14.65
N LYS A 5 13.68 -3.53 14.42
CA LYS A 5 14.28 -3.43 13.09
C LYS A 5 13.74 -4.51 12.16
N LYS A 6 13.63 -5.77 12.63
CA LYS A 6 13.03 -6.87 11.85
C LYS A 6 11.54 -6.67 11.55
N LEU A 7 10.78 -6.08 12.48
CA LEU A 7 9.36 -5.79 12.26
C LEU A 7 9.18 -4.65 11.26
N LYS A 8 10.00 -3.61 11.38
CA LYS A 8 10.06 -2.51 10.43
C LYS A 8 10.39 -3.03 9.02
N ASP A 9 11.44 -3.84 8.90
CA ASP A 9 11.89 -4.43 7.63
C ASP A 9 10.82 -5.34 6.99
N ARG A 10 9.98 -6.02 7.77
CA ARG A 10 8.87 -6.83 7.25
C ARG A 10 7.68 -5.98 6.78
N MET A 11 7.33 -4.92 7.49
CA MET A 11 6.24 -4.02 7.10
C MET A 11 6.60 -3.21 5.85
N PHE A 12 7.87 -2.86 5.67
CA PHE A 12 8.33 -2.12 4.50
C PHE A 12 8.51 -3.00 3.26
N ARG A 13 8.74 -4.32 3.41
CA ARG A 13 8.94 -5.23 2.26
C ARG A 13 7.77 -5.29 1.29
N SER A 14 6.53 -5.23 1.75
CA SER A 14 5.36 -5.21 0.85
C SER A 14 5.21 -3.85 0.19
N SER A 15 5.46 -2.76 0.92
CA SER A 15 5.46 -1.41 0.39
C SER A 15 6.60 -1.20 -0.61
N ASP A 16 7.80 -1.70 -0.28
CA ASP A 16 8.97 -1.60 -1.15
C ASP A 16 8.76 -2.41 -2.44
N LYS A 17 8.24 -3.64 -2.34
CA LYS A 17 7.89 -4.47 -3.50
C LYS A 17 6.87 -3.80 -4.41
N LEU A 18 5.82 -3.20 -3.83
CA LEU A 18 4.83 -2.46 -4.60
C LEU A 18 5.46 -1.23 -5.28
N GLY A 19 6.29 -0.48 -4.53
CA GLY A 19 6.99 0.69 -5.04
C GLY A 19 7.94 0.34 -6.20
N GLU A 20 8.83 -0.63 -5.99
CA GLU A 20 9.75 -1.13 -7.01
C GLU A 20 9.02 -1.73 -8.22
N GLY A 21 7.93 -2.48 -7.98
CA GLY A 21 7.11 -3.06 -9.04
C GLY A 21 6.46 -1.99 -9.92
N LEU A 22 5.90 -0.93 -9.34
CA LEU A 22 5.31 0.17 -10.08
C LEU A 22 6.37 0.98 -10.87
N ASP A 23 7.56 1.18 -10.30
CA ASP A 23 8.65 1.85 -10.99
C ASP A 23 9.17 1.01 -12.16
N ALA A 24 9.36 -0.29 -11.96
CA ALA A 24 9.77 -1.22 -12.99
C ALA A 24 8.74 -1.32 -14.13
N LEU A 25 7.45 -1.28 -13.78
CA LEU A 25 6.35 -1.33 -14.73
C LEU A 25 6.38 -0.13 -15.68
N ILE A 26 6.62 1.06 -15.19
CA ILE A 26 6.70 2.27 -16.03
C ILE A 26 8.01 2.33 -16.82
N ALA A 27 9.11 1.79 -16.28
CA ALA A 27 10.41 1.74 -16.96
C ALA A 27 10.46 0.69 -18.09
N ALA A 28 9.53 -0.27 -18.12
CA ALA A 28 9.47 -1.28 -19.17
C ALA A 28 9.15 -0.63 -20.53
N PRO A 29 9.78 -1.09 -21.63
CA PRO A 29 9.54 -0.52 -22.96
C PRO A 29 8.09 -0.80 -23.41
N ASP A 30 7.48 0.19 -24.08
CA ASP A 30 6.17 0.02 -24.72
C ASP A 30 6.26 -1.09 -25.79
N GLN A 31 5.50 -2.16 -25.65
CA GLN A 31 5.47 -3.24 -26.65
C GLN A 31 4.79 -2.82 -27.96
N THR A 32 4.06 -1.73 -27.96
CA THR A 32 3.35 -1.16 -29.11
C THR A 32 4.10 -0.02 -29.80
N ALA A 33 5.28 0.38 -29.28
CA ALA A 33 6.08 1.40 -29.94
C ALA A 33 6.68 0.81 -31.24
N ALA A 34 6.03 1.06 -32.38
CA ALA A 34 6.69 1.02 -33.68
C ALA A 34 8.00 1.81 -33.60
N ALA A 35 9.05 1.29 -34.24
CA ALA A 35 10.42 1.76 -34.17
C ALA A 35 10.53 3.31 -34.11
N PRO A 36 11.46 3.86 -33.30
CA PRO A 36 11.58 5.30 -33.19
C PRO A 36 11.96 5.89 -34.54
N GLU A 37 11.09 6.70 -35.09
CA GLU A 37 11.48 7.59 -36.18
C GLU A 37 12.67 8.42 -35.68
N LYS A 38 13.67 8.49 -36.52
CA LYS A 38 14.98 9.12 -36.31
C LYS A 38 14.85 10.50 -35.66
N SER A 39 14.87 10.54 -34.34
CA SER A 39 15.07 11.78 -33.58
C SER A 39 16.51 12.20 -33.74
N GLY A 40 16.74 13.40 -34.31
CA GLY A 40 18.03 13.89 -34.71
C GLY A 40 19.02 14.00 -33.54
N LEU A 41 20.31 14.10 -33.90
CA LEU A 41 21.48 14.18 -33.01
C LEU A 41 21.35 15.23 -31.87
N LEU A 42 20.52 16.25 -32.05
CA LEU A 42 20.23 17.34 -31.09
C LEU A 42 19.38 16.90 -29.89
N ALA A 43 18.52 15.87 -30.04
CA ALA A 43 17.69 15.37 -28.93
C ALA A 43 18.52 14.60 -27.86
N ARG A 44 19.75 14.22 -28.16
CA ARG A 44 20.68 13.54 -27.21
C ARG A 44 21.41 14.52 -26.27
N LEU A 45 21.36 15.81 -26.51
CA LEU A 45 22.13 16.84 -25.76
C LEU A 45 21.28 17.61 -24.73
N ILE A 46 19.96 17.41 -24.72
CA ILE A 46 19.08 18.00 -23.70
C ILE A 46 18.66 16.86 -22.78
N PRO A 47 19.09 16.81 -21.52
CA PRO A 47 18.51 15.90 -20.55
C PRO A 47 17.04 16.30 -20.38
N SER A 48 16.14 15.58 -21.05
CA SER A 48 14.71 15.71 -20.82
C SER A 48 14.46 15.28 -19.38
N ALA A 49 14.15 16.24 -18.51
CA ALA A 49 13.83 16.04 -17.11
C ALA A 49 12.39 15.47 -16.94
N GLU A 50 11.82 14.93 -18.01
CA GLU A 50 10.49 14.30 -17.92
C GLU A 50 10.63 12.89 -17.34
N ALA A 51 9.89 12.66 -16.25
CA ALA A 51 9.79 11.34 -15.66
C ALA A 51 9.34 10.30 -16.72
N PRO A 52 9.86 9.06 -16.69
CA PRO A 52 9.47 8.03 -17.64
C PRO A 52 7.96 7.84 -17.65
N ARG A 53 7.39 7.71 -18.84
CA ARG A 53 5.94 7.54 -19.07
C ARG A 53 5.71 6.34 -19.97
N ARG A 54 4.76 5.48 -19.62
CA ARG A 54 4.36 4.31 -20.39
C ARG A 54 2.90 4.44 -20.84
N VAL A 55 2.57 3.86 -22.00
CA VAL A 55 1.18 3.77 -22.46
C VAL A 55 0.42 2.78 -21.60
N MET A 56 -0.78 3.12 -21.18
CA MET A 56 -1.69 2.21 -20.47
C MET A 56 -2.41 1.35 -21.49
N ASP A 57 -1.83 0.20 -21.78
CA ASP A 57 -2.35 -0.83 -22.66
C ASP A 57 -2.67 -2.12 -21.87
N ASP A 58 -3.18 -3.15 -22.57
CA ASP A 58 -3.52 -4.43 -21.95
C ASP A 58 -2.31 -5.07 -21.27
N ALA A 59 -1.13 -5.01 -21.88
CA ALA A 59 0.10 -5.58 -21.31
C ALA A 59 0.52 -4.85 -20.02
N MET A 60 0.32 -3.54 -19.95
CA MET A 60 0.56 -2.77 -18.74
C MET A 60 -0.45 -3.12 -17.64
N LEU A 61 -1.73 -3.34 -17.99
CA LEU A 61 -2.76 -3.72 -17.01
C LEU A 61 -2.50 -5.11 -16.44
N GLU A 62 -2.15 -6.07 -17.26
CA GLU A 62 -1.75 -7.42 -16.84
C GLU A 62 -0.56 -7.36 -15.87
N SER A 63 0.48 -6.61 -16.23
CA SER A 63 1.65 -6.42 -15.37
C SER A 63 1.29 -5.68 -14.06
N LEU A 64 0.36 -4.73 -14.08
CA LEU A 64 -0.14 -4.06 -12.87
C LEU A 64 -0.87 -5.06 -11.96
N GLU A 65 -1.72 -5.91 -12.50
CA GLU A 65 -2.40 -6.97 -11.73
C GLU A 65 -1.39 -7.90 -11.06
N GLU A 66 -0.36 -8.35 -11.79
CA GLU A 66 0.71 -9.18 -11.25
C GLU A 66 1.45 -8.51 -10.09
N VAL A 67 1.80 -7.23 -10.21
CA VAL A 67 2.45 -6.44 -9.14
C VAL A 67 1.55 -6.36 -7.91
N LEU A 68 0.25 -6.12 -8.08
CA LEU A 68 -0.72 -6.04 -6.99
C LEU A 68 -0.88 -7.40 -6.28
N ILE A 69 -0.96 -8.49 -7.04
CA ILE A 69 -1.05 -9.87 -6.51
C ILE A 69 0.25 -10.24 -5.77
N ALA A 70 1.42 -9.89 -6.31
CA ALA A 70 2.71 -10.12 -5.66
C ALA A 70 2.89 -9.31 -4.36
N ALA A 71 2.16 -8.20 -4.21
CA ALA A 71 2.05 -7.42 -2.98
C ALA A 71 1.02 -8.00 -1.98
N ASP A 72 0.57 -9.25 -2.20
CA ASP A 72 -0.40 -9.97 -1.36
C ASP A 72 -1.83 -9.43 -1.43
N MET A 73 -2.17 -8.77 -2.53
CA MET A 73 -3.53 -8.34 -2.81
C MET A 73 -4.30 -9.48 -3.49
N GLY A 74 -5.50 -9.78 -3.01
CA GLY A 74 -6.31 -10.84 -3.60
C GLY A 74 -6.63 -10.57 -5.08
N VAL A 75 -6.63 -11.63 -5.91
CA VAL A 75 -6.82 -11.55 -7.38
C VAL A 75 -8.03 -10.67 -7.76
N GLN A 76 -9.20 -10.92 -7.17
CA GLN A 76 -10.40 -10.14 -7.48
C GLN A 76 -10.25 -8.65 -7.21
N THR A 77 -9.52 -8.28 -6.15
CA THR A 77 -9.26 -6.86 -5.82
C THR A 77 -8.26 -6.27 -6.80
N ALA A 78 -7.20 -7.01 -7.14
CA ALA A 78 -6.18 -6.57 -8.10
C ALA A 78 -6.79 -6.29 -9.48
N THR A 79 -7.54 -7.25 -10.04
CA THR A 79 -8.25 -7.08 -11.32
C THR A 79 -9.21 -5.88 -11.30
N ARG A 80 -10.00 -5.73 -10.24
CA ARG A 80 -10.92 -4.58 -10.12
C ARG A 80 -10.17 -3.24 -10.04
N LEU A 81 -9.07 -3.18 -9.30
CA LEU A 81 -8.25 -1.96 -9.21
C LEU A 81 -7.62 -1.61 -10.55
N ALA A 82 -7.04 -2.59 -11.26
CA ALA A 82 -6.45 -2.37 -12.57
C ALA A 82 -7.49 -1.85 -13.57
N ALA A 83 -8.67 -2.48 -13.63
CA ALA A 83 -9.76 -2.03 -14.48
C ALA A 83 -10.21 -0.59 -14.17
N ASN A 84 -10.40 -0.25 -12.88
CA ASN A 84 -10.81 1.09 -12.48
C ASN A 84 -9.74 2.14 -12.78
N ILE A 85 -8.46 1.80 -12.62
CA ILE A 85 -7.34 2.70 -12.95
C ILE A 85 -7.28 2.93 -14.47
N ALA A 86 -7.57 1.91 -15.26
CA ALA A 86 -7.61 2.01 -16.72
C ALA A 86 -8.75 2.92 -17.21
N GLU A 87 -9.86 3.01 -16.46
CA GLU A 87 -11.01 3.81 -16.86
C GLU A 87 -10.61 5.27 -17.11
N GLY A 88 -10.85 5.76 -18.33
CA GLY A 88 -10.49 7.09 -18.79
C GLY A 88 -8.99 7.35 -19.01
N ARG A 89 -8.12 6.36 -18.77
CA ARG A 89 -6.65 6.45 -18.97
C ARG A 89 -6.12 5.46 -20.02
N PHE A 90 -6.91 4.48 -20.44
CA PHE A 90 -6.52 3.52 -21.46
C PHE A 90 -6.06 4.21 -22.75
N GLY A 91 -4.94 3.78 -23.32
CA GLY A 91 -4.29 4.38 -24.47
C GLY A 91 -3.53 5.70 -24.20
N LYS A 92 -3.56 6.22 -22.97
CA LYS A 92 -2.81 7.44 -22.58
C LYS A 92 -1.48 7.08 -21.93
N ARG A 93 -0.51 7.99 -22.03
CA ARG A 93 0.79 7.83 -21.34
C ARG A 93 0.66 8.29 -19.89
N ILE A 94 1.07 7.43 -18.96
CA ILE A 94 1.03 7.66 -17.52
C ILE A 94 2.45 7.56 -16.93
N SER A 95 2.76 8.41 -15.96
CA SER A 95 3.96 8.35 -15.15
C SER A 95 3.74 7.50 -13.88
N THR A 96 4.84 7.07 -13.23
CA THR A 96 4.75 6.36 -11.94
C THR A 96 3.99 7.17 -10.88
N ALA A 97 4.19 8.49 -10.83
CA ALA A 97 3.51 9.35 -9.85
C ALA A 97 1.99 9.38 -10.10
N GLU A 98 1.56 9.50 -11.35
CA GLU A 98 0.14 9.47 -11.72
C GLU A 98 -0.48 8.10 -11.44
N LEU A 99 0.24 7.00 -11.72
CA LEU A 99 -0.20 5.65 -11.42
C LEU A 99 -0.36 5.42 -9.90
N ARG A 100 0.63 5.86 -9.10
CA ARG A 100 0.56 5.78 -7.63
C ARG A 100 -0.60 6.60 -7.06
N SER A 101 -0.83 7.79 -7.59
CA SER A 101 -1.98 8.62 -7.18
C SER A 101 -3.30 7.92 -7.49
N ALA A 102 -3.46 7.40 -8.71
CA ALA A 102 -4.67 6.69 -9.12
C ALA A 102 -4.92 5.45 -8.26
N LEU A 103 -3.87 4.68 -7.94
CA LEU A 103 -3.95 3.52 -7.06
C LEU A 103 -4.36 3.93 -5.63
N ALA A 104 -3.78 5.00 -5.09
CA ALA A 104 -4.13 5.52 -3.76
C ALA A 104 -5.59 5.98 -3.69
N ASP A 105 -6.08 6.64 -4.73
CA ASP A 105 -7.47 7.10 -4.83
C ASP A 105 -8.43 5.92 -4.86
N GLU A 106 -8.14 4.87 -5.64
CA GLU A 106 -8.95 3.66 -5.70
C GLU A 106 -8.98 2.88 -4.38
N ILE A 107 -7.81 2.71 -3.73
CA ILE A 107 -7.74 2.08 -2.41
C ILE A 107 -8.52 2.91 -1.39
N THR A 108 -8.40 4.23 -1.42
CA THR A 108 -9.16 5.14 -0.54
C THR A 108 -10.66 4.97 -0.75
N ARG A 109 -11.12 4.86 -2.00
CA ARG A 109 -12.54 4.63 -2.31
C ARG A 109 -13.05 3.31 -1.72
N ILE A 110 -12.24 2.26 -1.74
CA ILE A 110 -12.59 0.96 -1.14
C ILE A 110 -12.61 1.04 0.39
N MET A 111 -11.65 1.75 0.98
CA MET A 111 -11.47 1.79 2.43
C MET A 111 -12.43 2.75 3.14
N THR A 112 -12.81 3.86 2.51
CA THR A 112 -13.66 4.91 3.11
C THR A 112 -14.95 4.37 3.73
N PRO A 113 -15.74 3.49 3.09
CA PRO A 113 -16.97 2.98 3.66
C PRO A 113 -16.79 2.10 4.91
N VAL A 114 -15.61 1.49 5.05
CA VAL A 114 -15.29 0.57 6.16
C VAL A 114 -14.39 1.19 7.23
N ALA A 115 -13.78 2.34 6.96
CA ALA A 115 -12.91 3.07 7.87
C ALA A 115 -13.75 3.78 8.96
N LYS A 116 -14.28 3.00 9.89
CA LYS A 116 -15.07 3.52 11.02
C LYS A 116 -14.22 3.60 12.28
N PRO A 117 -14.32 4.68 13.07
CA PRO A 117 -13.65 4.77 14.36
C PRO A 117 -14.20 3.70 15.31
N LEU A 118 -13.36 3.26 16.25
CA LEU A 118 -13.80 2.38 17.32
C LEU A 118 -14.87 3.10 18.15
N PRO A 119 -16.11 2.56 18.28
CA PRO A 119 -17.15 3.24 19.02
C PRO A 119 -16.81 3.27 20.53
N LEU A 120 -16.97 4.44 21.13
CA LEU A 120 -16.86 4.61 22.58
C LEU A 120 -18.25 4.86 23.15
N TYR A 121 -18.69 3.98 24.03
CA TYR A 121 -20.01 4.07 24.69
C TYR A 121 -19.91 4.81 26.02
N PRO A 122 -21.04 5.36 26.53
CA PRO A 122 -21.07 6.05 27.84
C PRO A 122 -20.78 5.13 29.05
N GLN A 123 -21.06 3.82 28.90
CA GLN A 123 -20.84 2.84 29.96
C GLN A 123 -19.37 2.70 30.30
N LYS A 124 -19.07 2.60 31.60
CA LYS A 124 -17.69 2.43 32.12
C LYS A 124 -17.65 1.21 33.06
N PRO A 125 -16.57 0.45 33.02
CA PRO A 125 -15.47 0.52 32.05
C PRO A 125 -15.89 0.01 30.68
N GLN A 126 -15.34 0.57 29.62
CA GLN A 126 -15.43 -0.02 28.29
C GLN A 126 -14.32 -1.02 28.11
N VAL A 127 -14.66 -2.27 27.89
CA VAL A 127 -13.71 -3.37 27.69
C VAL A 127 -13.47 -3.57 26.18
N VAL A 128 -12.21 -3.55 25.76
CA VAL A 128 -11.77 -3.87 24.40
C VAL A 128 -10.91 -5.10 24.44
N LEU A 129 -11.39 -6.19 23.84
CA LEU A 129 -10.64 -7.46 23.73
C LEU A 129 -9.90 -7.50 22.39
N VAL A 130 -8.57 -7.64 22.43
CA VAL A 130 -7.73 -7.81 21.25
C VAL A 130 -7.33 -9.27 21.11
N VAL A 131 -7.79 -9.91 20.04
CA VAL A 131 -7.56 -11.34 19.77
C VAL A 131 -6.74 -11.54 18.51
N GLY A 132 -6.06 -12.67 18.38
CA GLY A 132 -5.30 -13.06 17.20
C GLY A 132 -4.28 -14.16 17.50
N VAL A 133 -3.72 -14.75 16.45
CA VAL A 133 -2.68 -15.80 16.56
C VAL A 133 -1.34 -15.23 17.05
N ASN A 134 -0.40 -16.10 17.44
CA ASN A 134 0.91 -15.66 17.87
C ASN A 134 1.65 -14.92 16.76
N GLY A 135 2.29 -13.78 17.12
CA GLY A 135 3.00 -12.94 16.15
C GLY A 135 2.12 -11.98 15.32
N SER A 136 0.78 -12.01 15.46
CA SER A 136 -0.14 -11.13 14.70
C SER A 136 -0.10 -9.65 15.09
N GLY A 137 0.69 -9.26 16.09
CA GLY A 137 0.84 -7.87 16.50
C GLY A 137 -0.16 -7.40 17.56
N LYS A 138 -0.83 -8.30 18.29
CA LYS A 138 -1.79 -7.95 19.37
C LYS A 138 -1.24 -6.95 20.36
N THR A 139 -0.09 -7.25 20.98
CA THR A 139 0.55 -6.38 21.98
C THR A 139 0.91 -5.01 21.40
N THR A 140 1.40 -4.97 20.16
CA THR A 140 1.71 -3.71 19.46
C THR A 140 0.44 -2.89 19.21
N THR A 141 -0.65 -3.55 18.84
CA THR A 141 -1.96 -2.88 18.61
C THR A 141 -2.51 -2.33 19.93
N ILE A 142 -2.46 -3.11 21.01
CA ILE A 142 -2.88 -2.65 22.35
C ILE A 142 -2.09 -1.42 22.77
N GLY A 143 -0.76 -1.42 22.62
CA GLY A 143 0.09 -0.26 22.97
C GLY A 143 -0.25 0.98 22.16
N LYS A 144 -0.52 0.85 20.86
CA LYS A 144 -0.93 1.97 20.01
C LYS A 144 -2.29 2.53 20.39
N LEU A 145 -3.29 1.66 20.61
CA LEU A 145 -4.63 2.08 21.03
C LEU A 145 -4.60 2.77 22.40
N ALA A 146 -3.89 2.21 23.38
CA ALA A 146 -3.72 2.78 24.71
C ALA A 146 -3.08 4.17 24.63
N SER A 147 -2.06 4.36 23.80
CA SER A 147 -1.42 5.65 23.58
C SER A 147 -2.39 6.68 22.99
N GLN A 148 -3.17 6.28 21.98
CA GLN A 148 -4.17 7.17 21.37
C GLN A 148 -5.27 7.58 22.36
N PHE A 149 -5.82 6.64 23.14
CA PHE A 149 -6.83 6.95 24.14
C PHE A 149 -6.28 7.84 25.25
N LYS A 150 -5.05 7.61 25.69
CA LYS A 150 -4.39 8.45 26.68
C LYS A 150 -4.15 9.87 26.17
N ALA A 151 -3.72 10.02 24.91
CA ALA A 151 -3.57 11.31 24.26
C ALA A 151 -4.91 12.05 24.11
N ALA A 152 -6.03 11.31 23.96
CA ALA A 152 -7.39 11.86 23.96
C ALA A 152 -7.97 12.09 25.39
N GLY A 153 -7.13 12.09 26.44
CA GLY A 153 -7.53 12.36 27.83
C GLY A 153 -8.34 11.24 28.50
N LYS A 154 -8.31 10.01 27.97
CA LYS A 154 -9.01 8.87 28.57
C LYS A 154 -8.12 8.12 29.55
N SER A 155 -8.71 7.60 30.64
CA SER A 155 -8.04 6.64 31.52
C SER A 155 -8.01 5.28 30.86
N VAL A 156 -6.83 4.66 30.84
CA VAL A 156 -6.62 3.33 30.21
C VAL A 156 -6.00 2.38 31.22
N VAL A 157 -6.59 1.18 31.32
CA VAL A 157 -6.03 0.07 32.06
C VAL A 157 -5.75 -1.06 31.07
N ILE A 158 -4.56 -1.63 31.11
CA ILE A 158 -4.17 -2.76 30.26
C ILE A 158 -4.12 -4.01 31.14
N ALA A 159 -4.87 -5.05 30.76
CA ALA A 159 -4.79 -6.37 31.34
C ALA A 159 -3.90 -7.28 30.48
N ALA A 160 -2.76 -7.70 31.02
CA ALA A 160 -1.85 -8.64 30.35
C ALA A 160 -2.36 -10.07 30.54
N GLY A 161 -3.19 -10.54 29.58
CA GLY A 161 -3.77 -11.90 29.61
C GLY A 161 -3.01 -12.92 28.77
N ASP A 162 -1.83 -12.58 28.22
CA ASP A 162 -1.00 -13.50 27.43
C ASP A 162 -0.10 -14.33 28.34
N THR A 163 -0.64 -15.43 28.87
CA THR A 163 0.08 -16.33 29.76
C THR A 163 1.10 -17.24 29.06
N PHE A 164 1.14 -17.25 27.74
CA PHE A 164 2.08 -18.08 26.96
C PHE A 164 3.42 -17.41 26.68
N ARG A 165 3.59 -16.13 27.06
CA ARG A 165 4.84 -15.40 26.88
C ARG A 165 5.43 -15.01 28.23
N ALA A 166 6.62 -15.51 28.52
CA ALA A 166 7.40 -15.15 29.72
C ALA A 166 7.82 -13.66 29.80
N ALA A 167 7.52 -12.85 28.79
CA ALA A 167 7.85 -11.43 28.70
C ALA A 167 6.61 -10.55 28.40
N ALA A 168 5.43 -10.94 28.86
CA ALA A 168 4.19 -10.17 28.66
C ALA A 168 3.91 -9.18 29.83
N VAL A 169 4.87 -8.98 30.71
CA VAL A 169 4.79 -8.02 31.84
C VAL A 169 5.67 -6.82 31.56
#